data_4a44012e5f1ddb219a68396e9845ac59
#
_entry.id   4a44012e5f1ddb219a68396e9845ac59
#
_cell.length_a   1.000
_cell.length_b   1.000
_cell.length_c   1.000
_cell.angle_alpha   90.00
_cell.angle_beta   90.00
_cell.angle_gamma   90.00
#
_symmetry.space_group_name_H-M   'P 1'
#
loop_
_entity.id
_entity.type
_entity.pdbx_description
1 polymer ?
#
loop_
_entity_poly.entity_id
_entity_poly.type
_entity_poly.pdbx_seq_one_letter_code
_entity_poly.pdbx_strand_id
1 'polypeptide(L)'
;MISQINKNFPIILLNTNFLFNQTLDYKNKLLEILKLGNFLEIFPDKLDLQKDDPKNNLWESDVEKCCNLRKVKPLNNFLKGYDAWISGRKSYQGGERLGLQPFEFNNGKIVVNPLANFGQKQVTEYFKNNNLPIHPLIKEGYLSIGCTHCTHKSSSKNDPRSGRWINQTKTECGIHYKVD
;
A
#
# COMPACT_ATOMS: atom_id res chain seq x y z
N MET A 1 6.57 5.48 13.97
CA MET A 1 6.22 6.92 13.98
C MET A 1 4.82 7.16 14.55
N ILE A 2 3.73 6.89 13.82
CA ILE A 2 2.36 7.15 14.30
C ILE A 2 2.08 6.52 15.66
N SER A 3 2.45 5.24 15.87
CA SER A 3 2.28 4.52 17.15
C SER A 3 3.03 5.15 18.34
N GLN A 4 4.05 5.96 18.09
CA GLN A 4 4.76 6.70 19.13
C GLN A 4 4.01 7.98 19.54
N ILE A 5 3.14 8.48 18.67
CA ILE A 5 2.31 9.67 18.92
C ILE A 5 0.97 9.26 19.51
N ASN A 6 0.30 8.31 18.86
CA ASN A 6 -1.00 7.80 19.28
C ASN A 6 -1.18 6.33 18.86
N LYS A 7 -1.27 5.43 19.83
CA LYS A 7 -1.48 3.99 19.58
C LYS A 7 -2.90 3.66 19.10
N ASN A 8 -3.85 4.54 19.36
CA ASN A 8 -5.25 4.39 18.96
C ASN A 8 -5.57 5.13 17.65
N PHE A 9 -4.55 5.66 16.96
CA PHE A 9 -4.75 6.24 15.64
C PHE A 9 -5.29 5.17 14.69
N PRO A 10 -6.37 5.45 13.92
CA PRO A 10 -6.95 4.47 13.00
C PRO A 10 -5.93 4.03 11.95
N ILE A 11 -5.65 2.74 11.89
CA ILE A 11 -4.76 2.14 10.90
C ILE A 11 -5.54 1.12 10.09
N ILE A 12 -5.44 1.20 8.77
CA ILE A 12 -6.14 0.30 7.87
C ILE A 12 -5.17 -0.52 7.01
N LEU A 13 -5.55 -1.73 6.73
CA LEU A 13 -4.98 -2.56 5.68
C LEU A 13 -6.05 -2.85 4.63
N LEU A 14 -5.78 -2.51 3.37
CA LEU A 14 -6.61 -2.96 2.26
C LEU A 14 -6.26 -4.42 1.94
N ASN A 15 -7.06 -5.35 2.43
CA ASN A 15 -6.92 -6.76 2.09
C ASN A 15 -7.68 -7.06 0.80
N THR A 16 -6.94 -7.21 -0.27
CA THR A 16 -7.47 -7.44 -1.62
C THR A 16 -7.92 -8.88 -1.87
N ASN A 17 -7.79 -9.78 -0.90
CA ASN A 17 -7.84 -11.24 -1.01
C ASN A 17 -6.69 -11.85 -1.84
N PHE A 18 -5.72 -11.03 -2.27
CA PHE A 18 -4.55 -11.43 -3.06
C PHE A 18 -3.23 -11.02 -2.41
N LEU A 19 -3.23 -10.78 -1.10
CA LEU A 19 -1.99 -10.50 -0.37
C LEU A 19 -1.19 -11.79 -0.16
N PHE A 20 0.14 -11.65 -0.12
CA PHE A 20 1.01 -12.76 0.31
C PHE A 20 0.73 -13.13 1.76
N ASN A 21 0.79 -14.43 2.10
CA ASN A 21 0.69 -14.89 3.49
C ASN A 21 1.75 -14.21 4.37
N GLN A 22 2.96 -14.04 3.86
CA GLN A 22 4.04 -13.33 4.56
C GLN A 22 3.67 -11.87 4.89
N THR A 23 2.83 -11.22 4.07
CA THR A 23 2.33 -9.86 4.36
C THR A 23 1.32 -9.89 5.51
N LEU A 24 0.45 -10.90 5.54
CA LEU A 24 -0.53 -11.07 6.62
C LEU A 24 0.15 -11.40 7.95
N ASP A 25 1.14 -12.28 7.93
CA ASP A 25 1.95 -12.61 9.12
C ASP A 25 2.76 -11.41 9.61
N TYR A 26 3.36 -10.67 8.68
CA TYR A 26 4.10 -9.45 8.98
C TYR A 26 3.19 -8.35 9.59
N LYS A 27 1.98 -8.19 9.08
CA LYS A 27 0.94 -7.33 9.67
C LYS A 27 0.69 -7.72 11.14
N ASN A 28 0.41 -9.00 11.41
CA ASN A 28 0.14 -9.48 12.76
C ASN A 28 1.29 -9.17 13.72
N LYS A 29 2.53 -9.46 13.29
CA LYS A 29 3.74 -9.15 14.03
C LYS A 29 3.91 -7.65 14.33
N LEU A 30 3.59 -6.78 13.37
CA LEU A 30 3.65 -5.33 13.57
C LEU A 30 2.59 -4.84 14.56
N LEU A 31 1.36 -5.37 14.50
CA LEU A 31 0.29 -5.02 15.43
C LEU A 31 0.70 -5.31 16.87
N GLU A 32 1.30 -6.47 17.09
CA GLU A 32 1.82 -6.89 18.41
C GLU A 32 2.95 -5.99 18.91
N ILE A 33 4.01 -5.83 18.09
CA ILE A 33 5.22 -5.05 18.48
C ILE A 33 4.87 -3.58 18.73
N LEU A 34 4.04 -2.98 17.88
CA LEU A 34 3.69 -1.57 17.95
C LEU A 34 2.51 -1.30 18.89
N LYS A 35 1.85 -2.34 19.41
CA LYS A 35 0.68 -2.26 20.30
C LYS A 35 -0.40 -1.34 19.74
N LEU A 36 -0.77 -1.56 18.47
CA LEU A 36 -1.76 -0.75 17.77
C LEU A 36 -3.17 -1.14 18.23
N GLY A 37 -3.87 -0.21 18.89
CA GLY A 37 -5.19 -0.46 19.48
C GLY A 37 -6.38 -0.29 18.53
N ASN A 38 -6.20 0.38 17.40
CA ASN A 38 -7.27 0.66 16.44
C ASN A 38 -6.83 0.28 15.02
N PHE A 39 -6.93 -1.00 14.71
CA PHE A 39 -6.59 -1.56 13.40
C PHE A 39 -7.83 -2.14 12.73
N LEU A 40 -8.00 -1.82 11.46
CA LEU A 40 -9.08 -2.31 10.62
C LEU A 40 -8.55 -2.95 9.36
N GLU A 41 -9.10 -4.09 9.00
CA GLU A 41 -8.84 -4.77 7.74
C GLU A 41 -10.03 -4.54 6.82
N ILE A 42 -9.79 -3.92 5.66
CA ILE A 42 -10.83 -3.52 4.72
C ILE A 42 -10.75 -4.44 3.51
N PHE A 43 -11.87 -5.06 3.21
CA PHE A 43 -12.03 -6.00 2.11
C PHE A 43 -12.85 -5.38 0.97
N PRO A 44 -12.69 -5.89 -0.26
CA PRO A 44 -13.62 -5.60 -1.35
C PRO A 44 -15.02 -6.13 -1.00
N ASP A 45 -16.05 -5.43 -1.48
CA ASP A 45 -17.43 -5.86 -1.31
C ASP A 45 -17.70 -7.19 -2.00
N LYS A 46 -18.39 -8.10 -1.32
CA LYS A 46 -18.66 -9.45 -1.84
C LYS A 46 -19.60 -9.44 -3.04
N LEU A 47 -20.61 -8.58 -3.05
CA LEU A 47 -21.56 -8.48 -4.15
C LEU A 47 -20.90 -7.90 -5.40
N ASP A 48 -20.05 -6.90 -5.20
CA ASP A 48 -19.22 -6.34 -6.27
C ASP A 48 -18.28 -7.40 -6.87
N LEU A 49 -17.63 -8.22 -6.04
CA LEU A 49 -16.78 -9.31 -6.51
C LEU A 49 -17.57 -10.36 -7.31
N GLN A 50 -18.73 -10.77 -6.81
CA GLN A 50 -19.59 -11.73 -7.51
C GLN A 50 -20.06 -11.22 -8.86
N LYS A 51 -20.33 -9.91 -8.96
CA LYS A 51 -20.79 -9.27 -10.20
C LYS A 51 -19.65 -9.05 -11.20
N ASP A 52 -18.54 -8.48 -10.75
CA ASP A 52 -17.50 -7.93 -11.63
C ASP A 52 -16.25 -8.80 -11.75
N ASP A 53 -16.03 -9.74 -10.82
CA ASP A 53 -14.89 -10.67 -10.81
C ASP A 53 -15.26 -12.05 -10.23
N PRO A 54 -16.32 -12.73 -10.74
CA PRO A 54 -16.83 -13.99 -10.19
C PRO A 54 -15.82 -15.13 -10.24
N LYS A 55 -14.86 -15.07 -11.14
CA LYS A 55 -13.80 -16.09 -11.29
C LYS A 55 -12.50 -15.71 -10.57
N ASN A 56 -12.43 -14.53 -9.92
CA ASN A 56 -11.24 -14.00 -9.27
C ASN A 56 -10.00 -13.90 -10.20
N ASN A 57 -10.19 -13.65 -11.48
CA ASN A 57 -9.14 -13.56 -12.48
C ASN A 57 -9.13 -12.23 -13.27
N LEU A 58 -9.86 -11.23 -12.81
CA LEU A 58 -9.89 -9.91 -13.45
C LEU A 58 -8.50 -9.26 -13.53
N TRP A 59 -7.58 -9.64 -12.64
CA TRP A 59 -6.19 -9.18 -12.65
C TRP A 59 -5.42 -9.59 -13.93
N GLU A 60 -5.85 -10.63 -14.65
CA GLU A 60 -5.27 -11.08 -15.91
C GLU A 60 -5.74 -10.22 -17.09
N SER A 61 -7.03 -9.90 -17.13
CA SER A 61 -7.68 -9.26 -18.27
C SER A 61 -7.77 -7.74 -18.16
N ASP A 62 -7.97 -7.22 -16.93
CA ASP A 62 -8.12 -5.78 -16.65
C ASP A 62 -7.60 -5.45 -15.27
N VAL A 63 -6.32 -5.14 -15.19
CA VAL A 63 -5.65 -4.82 -13.91
C VAL A 63 -6.16 -3.51 -13.31
N GLU A 64 -6.62 -2.56 -14.12
CA GLU A 64 -7.16 -1.29 -13.63
C GLU A 64 -8.50 -1.53 -12.93
N LYS A 65 -9.40 -2.26 -13.58
CA LYS A 65 -10.69 -2.64 -12.99
C LYS A 65 -10.50 -3.50 -11.74
N CYS A 66 -9.55 -4.45 -11.75
CA CYS A 66 -9.19 -5.25 -10.59
C CYS A 66 -8.72 -4.37 -9.41
N CYS A 67 -7.82 -3.40 -9.65
CA CYS A 67 -7.36 -2.48 -8.61
C CYS A 67 -8.48 -1.56 -8.12
N ASN A 68 -9.34 -1.09 -9.01
CA ASN A 68 -10.49 -0.28 -8.63
C ASN A 68 -11.43 -1.05 -7.69
N LEU A 69 -11.80 -2.27 -8.09
CA LEU A 69 -12.72 -3.14 -7.35
C LEU A 69 -12.16 -3.52 -5.97
N ARG A 70 -10.86 -3.85 -5.88
CA ARG A 70 -10.26 -4.44 -4.69
C ARG A 70 -9.52 -3.45 -3.78
N LYS A 71 -9.29 -2.21 -4.24
CA LYS A 71 -8.53 -1.21 -3.46
C LYS A 71 -9.21 0.15 -3.46
N VAL A 72 -9.46 0.74 -4.63
CA VAL A 72 -9.93 2.14 -4.74
C VAL A 72 -11.32 2.27 -4.15
N LYS A 73 -12.27 1.45 -4.59
CA LYS A 73 -13.65 1.46 -4.12
C LYS A 73 -13.77 1.19 -2.61
N PRO A 74 -13.13 0.14 -2.04
CA PRO A 74 -13.12 -0.08 -0.60
C PRO A 74 -12.51 1.07 0.20
N LEU A 75 -11.37 1.62 -0.26
CA LEU A 75 -10.74 2.75 0.39
C LEU A 75 -11.63 3.98 0.39
N ASN A 76 -12.20 4.34 -0.76
CA ASN A 76 -13.08 5.50 -0.89
C ASN A 76 -14.32 5.37 0.00
N ASN A 77 -14.90 4.17 0.09
CA ASN A 77 -16.04 3.91 0.97
C ASN A 77 -15.65 4.09 2.44
N PHE A 78 -14.51 3.58 2.86
CA PHE A 78 -14.01 3.76 4.21
C PHE A 78 -13.74 5.23 4.54
N LEU A 79 -13.13 5.96 3.61
CA LEU A 79 -12.74 7.35 3.81
C LEU A 79 -13.90 8.35 3.83
N LYS A 80 -15.15 7.95 3.57
CA LYS A 80 -16.31 8.88 3.58
C LYS A 80 -16.45 9.67 4.89
N GLY A 81 -16.03 9.10 6.02
CA GLY A 81 -16.06 9.75 7.34
C GLY A 81 -14.78 10.48 7.73
N TYR A 82 -13.81 10.67 6.81
CA TYR A 82 -12.52 11.28 7.12
C TYR A 82 -12.21 12.43 6.16
N ASP A 83 -11.61 13.49 6.65
CA ASP A 83 -11.16 14.66 5.86
C ASP A 83 -9.75 14.46 5.31
N ALA A 84 -8.95 13.62 5.97
CA ALA A 84 -7.55 13.36 5.60
C ALA A 84 -7.15 11.92 5.88
N TRP A 85 -6.12 11.45 5.19
CA TRP A 85 -5.48 10.17 5.47
C TRP A 85 -3.97 10.22 5.26
N ILE A 86 -3.24 9.32 5.93
CA ILE A 86 -1.79 9.26 5.90
C ILE A 86 -1.33 8.14 4.97
N SER A 87 -0.40 8.45 4.07
CA SER A 87 0.21 7.50 3.15
C SER A 87 1.71 7.33 3.43
N GLY A 88 2.19 6.11 3.36
CA GLY A 88 3.61 5.79 3.52
C GLY A 88 4.45 5.88 2.25
N ARG A 89 3.98 6.58 1.20
CA ARG A 89 4.73 6.79 -0.05
C ARG A 89 6.03 7.56 0.20
N LYS A 90 7.04 7.32 -0.64
CA LYS A 90 8.36 7.93 -0.55
C LYS A 90 8.86 8.29 -1.94
N SER A 91 9.44 9.49 -2.12
CA SER A 91 9.91 9.96 -3.43
C SER A 91 11.00 9.08 -4.02
N TYR A 92 11.90 8.54 -3.20
CA TYR A 92 13.00 7.68 -3.67
C TYR A 92 12.53 6.36 -4.32
N GLN A 93 11.25 6.02 -4.21
CA GLN A 93 10.71 4.82 -4.88
C GLN A 93 10.50 5.00 -6.38
N GLY A 94 10.75 6.21 -6.91
CA GLY A 94 10.75 6.50 -8.34
C GLY A 94 9.36 6.58 -8.97
N GLY A 95 9.33 6.68 -10.31
CA GLY A 95 8.11 6.79 -11.09
C GLY A 95 7.28 8.03 -10.70
N GLU A 96 5.98 7.89 -10.62
CA GLU A 96 5.04 8.96 -10.22
C GLU A 96 5.29 9.53 -8.81
N ARG A 97 6.17 8.89 -8.02
CA ARG A 97 6.49 9.35 -6.67
C ARG A 97 7.63 10.37 -6.61
N LEU A 98 8.35 10.62 -7.71
CA LEU A 98 9.49 11.54 -7.73
C LEU A 98 9.12 12.96 -7.28
N GLY A 99 7.93 13.43 -7.62
CA GLY A 99 7.42 14.76 -7.24
C GLY A 99 6.49 14.76 -6.02
N LEU A 100 6.52 13.71 -5.20
CA LEU A 100 5.61 13.55 -4.08
C LEU A 100 5.70 14.71 -3.09
N GLN A 101 4.60 15.38 -2.87
CA GLN A 101 4.50 16.45 -1.88
C GLN A 101 4.12 15.91 -0.50
N PRO A 102 4.59 16.55 0.60
CA PRO A 102 4.19 16.20 1.97
C PRO A 102 2.68 16.24 2.19
N PHE A 103 1.99 17.16 1.52
CA PHE A 103 0.54 17.31 1.51
C PHE A 103 0.04 17.39 0.09
N GLU A 104 -0.97 16.61 -0.22
CA GLU A 104 -1.67 16.62 -1.51
C GLU A 104 -3.17 16.69 -1.27
N PHE A 105 -3.91 17.25 -2.21
CA PHE A 105 -5.35 17.22 -2.21
C PHE A 105 -5.82 16.23 -3.28
N ASN A 106 -6.61 15.25 -2.88
CA ASN A 106 -7.07 14.20 -3.77
C ASN A 106 -8.50 13.77 -3.40
N ASN A 107 -9.41 13.80 -4.36
CA ASN A 107 -10.80 13.39 -4.20
C ASN A 107 -11.49 14.05 -2.98
N GLY A 108 -11.34 15.36 -2.82
CA GLY A 108 -11.93 16.12 -1.71
C GLY A 108 -11.28 15.88 -0.35
N LYS A 109 -10.12 15.22 -0.29
CA LYS A 109 -9.44 14.86 0.95
C LYS A 109 -7.96 15.24 0.94
N ILE A 110 -7.43 15.54 2.11
CA ILE A 110 -5.99 15.77 2.29
C ILE A 110 -5.28 14.44 2.41
N VAL A 111 -4.25 14.23 1.58
CA VAL A 111 -3.32 13.11 1.68
C VAL A 111 -2.04 13.60 2.32
N VAL A 112 -1.71 13.06 3.49
CA VAL A 112 -0.47 13.41 4.20
C VAL A 112 0.58 12.34 3.90
N ASN A 113 1.73 12.76 3.34
CA ASN A 113 2.85 11.90 2.99
C ASN A 113 4.07 12.24 3.89
N PRO A 114 4.10 11.83 5.15
CA PRO A 114 5.17 12.23 6.08
C PRO A 114 6.55 11.69 5.70
N LEU A 115 6.60 10.69 4.83
CA LEU A 115 7.84 10.09 4.34
C LEU A 115 8.24 10.60 2.94
N ALA A 116 7.55 11.60 2.38
CA ALA A 116 7.83 12.12 1.04
C ALA A 116 9.32 12.46 0.84
N ASN A 117 9.91 13.16 1.78
CA ASN A 117 11.29 13.64 1.73
C ASN A 117 12.31 12.70 2.40
N PHE A 118 11.89 11.51 2.86
CA PHE A 118 12.81 10.54 3.44
C PHE A 118 13.55 9.79 2.33
N GLY A 119 14.89 9.77 2.42
CA GLY A 119 15.71 8.91 1.59
C GLY A 119 15.71 7.45 2.08
N GLN A 120 16.13 6.53 1.20
CA GLN A 120 16.21 5.10 1.53
C GLN A 120 17.08 4.82 2.77
N LYS A 121 18.20 5.53 2.92
CA LYS A 121 19.11 5.41 4.06
C LYS A 121 18.40 5.76 5.37
N GLN A 122 17.69 6.89 5.39
CA GLN A 122 16.94 7.35 6.58
C GLN A 122 15.85 6.35 7.00
N VAL A 123 15.13 5.76 6.03
CA VAL A 123 14.13 4.72 6.31
C VAL A 123 14.81 3.48 6.90
N THR A 124 15.93 3.03 6.34
CA THR A 124 16.68 1.87 6.83
C THR A 124 17.20 2.08 8.24
N GLU A 125 17.77 3.25 8.51
CA GLU A 125 18.25 3.65 9.84
C GLU A 125 17.09 3.71 10.85
N TYR A 126 15.93 4.24 10.46
CA TYR A 126 14.75 4.27 11.30
C TYR A 126 14.30 2.86 11.71
N PHE A 127 14.27 1.90 10.76
CA PHE A 127 13.95 0.50 11.05
C PHE A 127 14.93 -0.10 12.06
N LYS A 128 16.24 0.10 11.84
CA LYS A 128 17.31 -0.39 12.72
C LYS A 128 17.20 0.21 14.13
N ASN A 129 17.09 1.53 14.24
CA ASN A 129 17.08 2.24 15.51
C ASN A 129 15.83 1.95 16.35
N ASN A 130 14.73 1.54 15.73
CA ASN A 130 13.49 1.18 16.41
C ASN A 130 13.25 -0.35 16.49
N ASN A 131 14.25 -1.16 16.14
CA ASN A 131 14.19 -2.64 16.13
C ASN A 131 12.95 -3.17 15.38
N LEU A 132 12.57 -2.52 14.27
CA LEU A 132 11.42 -2.93 13.50
C LEU A 132 11.76 -4.14 12.62
N PRO A 133 10.90 -5.15 12.54
CA PRO A 133 11.11 -6.28 11.64
C PRO A 133 11.03 -5.81 10.18
N ILE A 134 11.88 -6.38 9.34
CA ILE A 134 11.82 -6.20 7.88
C ILE A 134 10.86 -7.24 7.32
N HIS A 135 10.07 -6.85 6.31
CA HIS A 135 9.16 -7.77 5.63
C HIS A 135 9.96 -8.96 5.02
N PRO A 136 9.55 -10.21 5.26
CA PRO A 136 10.33 -11.40 4.85
C PRO A 136 10.72 -11.41 3.37
N LEU A 137 9.78 -11.07 2.49
CA LEU A 137 9.99 -11.07 1.03
C LEU A 137 11.07 -10.08 0.56
N ILE A 138 11.45 -9.08 1.36
CA ILE A 138 12.57 -8.18 1.01
C ILE A 138 13.87 -8.96 0.85
N LYS A 139 14.11 -9.95 1.72
CA LYS A 139 15.31 -10.82 1.65
C LYS A 139 15.28 -11.72 0.42
N GLU A 140 14.12 -11.98 -0.14
CA GLU A 140 13.90 -12.77 -1.33
C GLU A 140 13.97 -11.95 -2.64
N GLY A 141 14.20 -10.62 -2.53
CA GLY A 141 14.35 -9.73 -3.68
C GLY A 141 13.08 -8.98 -4.09
N TYR A 142 12.00 -9.03 -3.30
CA TYR A 142 10.79 -8.26 -3.55
C TYR A 142 10.90 -6.88 -2.88
N LEU A 143 11.40 -5.89 -3.60
CA LEU A 143 11.65 -4.56 -3.02
C LEU A 143 10.40 -3.66 -2.97
N SER A 144 9.33 -4.04 -3.65
CA SER A 144 8.00 -3.39 -3.58
C SER A 144 6.92 -4.45 -3.60
N ILE A 145 6.15 -4.55 -2.52
CA ILE A 145 5.22 -5.66 -2.29
C ILE A 145 3.78 -5.15 -2.38
N GLY A 146 2.93 -5.91 -3.07
CA GLY A 146 1.49 -5.69 -3.18
C GLY A 146 0.74 -7.01 -3.31
N CYS A 147 -0.21 -7.12 -4.25
CA CYS A 147 -0.90 -8.37 -4.54
C CYS A 147 0.06 -9.39 -5.16
N THR A 148 -0.16 -10.69 -4.90
CA THR A 148 0.65 -11.80 -5.41
C THR A 148 0.79 -11.77 -6.94
N HIS A 149 -0.33 -11.58 -7.65
CA HIS A 149 -0.36 -11.53 -9.11
C HIS A 149 0.33 -10.30 -9.75
N CYS A 150 0.52 -9.24 -8.98
CA CYS A 150 1.09 -7.98 -9.46
C CYS A 150 2.47 -7.69 -8.86
N THR A 151 3.13 -8.70 -8.27
CA THR A 151 4.40 -8.50 -7.57
C THR A 151 5.36 -9.63 -7.88
N HIS A 152 6.52 -9.26 -8.39
CA HIS A 152 7.63 -10.13 -8.71
C HIS A 152 8.90 -9.62 -8.03
N LYS A 153 9.98 -10.39 -8.08
CA LYS A 153 11.30 -9.94 -7.64
C LYS A 153 11.74 -8.75 -8.47
N SER A 154 12.30 -7.74 -7.80
CA SER A 154 12.77 -6.54 -8.50
C SER A 154 14.00 -6.87 -9.35
N SER A 155 14.04 -6.41 -10.60
CA SER A 155 15.17 -6.61 -11.51
C SER A 155 16.35 -5.69 -11.19
N SER A 156 16.13 -4.61 -10.46
CA SER A 156 17.15 -3.64 -10.08
C SER A 156 16.95 -3.13 -8.65
N LYS A 157 18.06 -2.96 -7.93
CA LYS A 157 18.05 -2.28 -6.62
C LYS A 157 17.82 -0.78 -6.73
N ASN A 158 18.15 -0.18 -7.88
CA ASN A 158 17.96 1.25 -8.14
C ASN A 158 16.52 1.58 -8.54
N ASP A 159 15.74 0.58 -8.96
CA ASP A 159 14.30 0.69 -9.18
C ASP A 159 13.57 -0.35 -8.32
N PRO A 160 13.22 -0.01 -7.07
CA PRO A 160 12.53 -0.93 -6.18
C PRO A 160 11.17 -1.41 -6.71
N ARG A 161 10.58 -0.69 -7.68
CA ARG A 161 9.27 -1.01 -8.24
C ARG A 161 9.33 -1.76 -9.55
N SER A 162 10.50 -2.08 -10.08
CA SER A 162 10.69 -2.85 -11.33
C SER A 162 10.02 -4.23 -11.32
N GLY A 163 9.71 -4.78 -10.16
CA GLY A 163 8.94 -6.02 -10.00
C GLY A 163 7.41 -5.83 -9.95
N ARG A 164 6.88 -4.61 -10.15
CA ARG A 164 5.45 -4.35 -10.10
C ARG A 164 4.86 -4.26 -11.51
N TRP A 165 3.71 -4.96 -11.71
CA TRP A 165 2.96 -4.95 -12.98
C TRP A 165 3.84 -5.17 -14.21
N ILE A 166 4.72 -6.18 -14.16
CA ILE A 166 5.64 -6.52 -15.27
C ILE A 166 4.81 -6.73 -16.55
N ASN A 167 5.29 -6.16 -17.66
CA ASN A 167 4.62 -6.16 -18.96
C ASN A 167 3.29 -5.40 -19.03
N GLN A 168 3.05 -4.48 -18.12
CA GLN A 168 1.88 -3.60 -18.13
C GLN A 168 2.31 -2.14 -18.08
N THR A 169 1.48 -1.24 -18.59
CA THR A 169 1.73 0.20 -18.56
C THR A 169 1.50 0.83 -17.18
N LYS A 170 0.95 0.05 -16.24
CA LYS A 170 0.59 0.49 -14.90
C LYS A 170 1.81 0.71 -14.03
N THR A 171 1.86 1.84 -13.31
CA THR A 171 2.94 2.22 -12.39
C THR A 171 2.46 2.35 -10.94
N GLU A 172 1.16 2.63 -10.72
CA GLU A 172 0.55 2.76 -9.39
C GLU A 172 -0.80 2.03 -9.30
N CYS A 173 -1.27 1.78 -8.08
CA CYS A 173 -2.48 0.98 -7.85
C CYS A 173 -3.79 1.78 -7.92
N GLY A 174 -3.76 3.04 -8.28
CA GLY A 174 -4.94 3.89 -8.47
C GLY A 174 -5.50 4.55 -7.20
N ILE A 175 -5.15 4.10 -5.98
CA ILE A 175 -5.66 4.72 -4.75
C ILE A 175 -5.19 6.17 -4.53
N HIS A 176 -4.22 6.61 -5.32
CA HIS A 176 -3.65 7.95 -5.30
C HIS A 176 -3.97 8.75 -6.56
N TYR A 177 -4.65 8.16 -7.54
CA TYR A 177 -5.06 8.90 -8.73
C TYR A 177 -6.19 9.88 -8.38
N LYS A 178 -6.10 11.08 -8.94
CA LYS A 178 -7.22 12.01 -8.92
C LYS A 178 -8.33 11.40 -9.78
N VAL A 179 -9.54 11.40 -9.28
CA VAL A 179 -10.73 11.19 -10.09
C VAL A 179 -11.15 12.59 -10.53
N ASP A 180 -11.02 12.87 -11.82
CA ASP A 180 -11.49 14.11 -12.44
C ASP A 180 -13.02 14.19 -12.34
#